data_2880be4c42c4dd555327d1464de0d440
#
_entry.id   2880be4c42c4dd555327d1464de0d440
#
_cell.length_a   1.000
_cell.length_b   1.000
_cell.length_c   1.000
_cell.angle_alpha   90.00
_cell.angle_beta   90.00
_cell.angle_gamma   90.00
#
_symmetry.space_group_name_H-M   'P 1'
#
loop_
_entity.id
_entity.type
_entity.pdbx_description
1 polymer ?
#
loop_
_entity_poly.entity_id
_entity_poly.type
_entity_poly.pdbx_seq_one_letter_code
_entity_poly.pdbx_strand_id
1 'polypeptide(L)'
;FTFKRFRKNGNEMETKNITLKITIAADAKHGQIKRLKGQGHDHPQGDTGDVLVIIRIDAGEGTYWEDGVLVQEVSTPYSTLVLGGKIKVKLPSGKSGNLSVAANTQIGDRRRMVGAGFDGGDLDLEFVLQENEQLTAAQLKALKALQKSGL
;
A
#
# COMPACT_ATOMS: atom_id res chain seq x y z
N PHE A 1 14.47 9.04 15.89
CA PHE A 1 13.16 9.21 16.54
C PHE A 1 13.33 9.37 18.05
N THR A 2 12.41 10.11 18.64
CA THR A 2 12.42 10.39 20.09
C THR A 2 11.16 9.79 20.72
N PHE A 3 11.31 9.14 21.86
CA PHE A 3 10.20 8.58 22.62
C PHE A 3 10.43 8.71 24.12
N LYS A 4 9.36 8.61 24.90
CA LYS A 4 9.41 8.59 26.37
C LYS A 4 9.76 7.20 26.85
N ARG A 5 10.79 7.11 27.71
CA ARG A 5 11.27 5.86 28.28
C ARG A 5 11.20 5.92 29.79
N PHE A 6 10.66 4.86 30.42
CA PHE A 6 10.77 4.66 31.86
C PHE A 6 12.18 4.21 32.21
N ARG A 7 12.80 4.89 33.12
CA ARG A 7 14.14 4.62 33.61
C ARG A 7 14.10 4.40 35.10
N LYS A 8 14.80 3.36 35.59
CA LYS A 8 14.98 3.10 37.00
C LYS A 8 16.08 3.99 37.54
N ASN A 9 15.80 4.73 38.59
CA ASN A 9 16.76 5.57 39.31
C ASN A 9 16.67 5.22 40.81
N GLY A 10 17.54 4.31 41.28
CA GLY A 10 17.43 3.74 42.63
C GLY A 10 16.13 2.93 42.78
N ASN A 11 15.28 3.34 43.72
CA ASN A 11 13.96 2.73 43.95
C ASN A 11 12.81 3.43 43.23
N GLU A 12 13.08 4.48 42.49
CA GLU A 12 12.06 5.28 41.79
C GLU A 12 12.12 5.01 40.30
N MET A 13 10.97 5.18 39.64
CA MET A 13 10.83 5.15 38.18
C MET A 13 10.60 6.56 37.65
N GLU A 14 11.48 7.03 36.78
CA GLU A 14 11.36 8.34 36.15
C GLU A 14 11.13 8.21 34.65
N THR A 15 10.46 9.19 34.04
CA THR A 15 10.26 9.25 32.61
C THR A 15 11.30 10.17 31.98
N LYS A 16 12.08 9.63 31.03
CA LYS A 16 13.07 10.39 30.24
C LYS A 16 12.76 10.33 28.76
N ASN A 17 12.96 11.45 28.07
CA ASN A 17 12.95 11.47 26.60
C ASN A 17 14.27 10.89 26.11
N ILE A 18 14.18 9.85 25.28
CA ILE A 18 15.34 9.20 24.67
C ILE A 18 15.27 9.38 23.16
N THR A 19 16.37 9.83 22.55
CA THR A 19 16.50 9.92 21.12
C THR A 19 17.38 8.78 20.61
N LEU A 20 16.83 7.94 19.73
CA LEU A 20 17.57 6.88 19.07
C LEU A 20 17.76 7.23 17.59
N LYS A 21 19.01 7.09 17.13
CA LYS A 21 19.35 7.19 15.72
C LYS A 21 19.40 5.79 15.13
N ILE A 22 18.59 5.54 14.10
CA ILE A 22 18.53 4.24 13.43
C ILE A 22 18.96 4.43 11.98
N THR A 23 19.89 3.59 11.54
CA THR A 23 20.20 3.47 10.12
C THR A 23 19.28 2.43 9.51
N ILE A 24 18.55 2.82 8.47
CA ILE A 24 17.72 1.95 7.66
C ILE A 24 18.55 1.55 6.44
N ALA A 25 18.67 0.24 6.19
CA ALA A 25 19.37 -0.27 5.02
C ALA A 25 18.60 0.06 3.73
N ALA A 26 19.31 0.21 2.61
CA ALA A 26 18.68 0.56 1.33
C ALA A 26 17.71 -0.54 0.82
N ASP A 27 17.96 -1.79 1.21
CA ASP A 27 17.15 -2.98 0.91
C ASP A 27 16.08 -3.30 1.96
N ALA A 28 15.80 -2.34 2.86
CA ALA A 28 14.79 -2.53 3.90
C ALA A 28 13.40 -2.75 3.28
N LYS A 29 12.66 -3.74 3.81
CA LYS A 29 11.33 -4.12 3.31
C LYS A 29 10.22 -3.49 4.14
N HIS A 30 9.08 -3.25 3.50
CA HIS A 30 7.86 -2.86 4.22
C HIS A 30 7.46 -3.93 5.24
N GLY A 31 7.11 -3.51 6.45
CA GLY A 31 6.77 -4.41 7.56
C GLY A 31 7.97 -5.05 8.26
N GLN A 32 9.20 -4.82 7.80
CA GLN A 32 10.40 -5.34 8.46
C GLN A 32 10.53 -4.81 9.89
N ILE A 33 10.79 -5.72 10.82
CA ILE A 33 10.95 -5.40 12.23
C ILE A 33 12.43 -5.39 12.58
N LYS A 34 12.91 -4.27 13.15
CA LYS A 34 14.24 -4.14 13.72
C LYS A 34 14.14 -4.09 15.24
N ARG A 35 14.72 -5.07 15.91
CA ARG A 35 14.78 -5.14 17.37
C ARG A 35 16.02 -4.42 17.89
N LEU A 36 15.83 -3.44 18.77
CA LEU A 36 16.89 -2.73 19.47
C LEU A 36 16.92 -3.25 20.91
N LYS A 37 17.82 -4.19 21.14
CA LYS A 37 17.94 -4.90 22.42
C LYS A 37 18.32 -3.94 23.56
N GLY A 38 17.61 -4.04 24.70
CA GLY A 38 17.87 -3.27 25.90
C GLY A 38 17.59 -1.76 25.77
N GLN A 39 16.86 -1.31 24.70
CA GLN A 39 16.54 0.10 24.48
C GLN A 39 15.10 0.46 24.87
N GLY A 40 14.31 -0.51 25.36
CA GLY A 40 12.96 -0.32 25.84
C GLY A 40 12.88 0.25 27.25
N HIS A 41 11.73 0.12 27.89
CA HIS A 41 11.49 0.55 29.26
C HIS A 41 12.27 -0.32 30.26
N ASP A 42 12.74 0.30 31.34
CA ASP A 42 13.26 -0.44 32.48
C ASP A 42 12.08 -1.04 33.26
N HIS A 43 12.29 -2.24 33.80
CA HIS A 43 11.34 -2.89 34.70
C HIS A 43 11.78 -2.72 36.15
N PRO A 44 10.86 -2.47 37.11
CA PRO A 44 11.25 -2.27 38.53
C PRO A 44 12.02 -3.42 39.13
N GLN A 45 11.70 -4.67 38.73
CA GLN A 45 12.25 -5.90 39.27
C GLN A 45 12.79 -6.86 38.19
N GLY A 46 13.03 -6.38 36.99
CA GLY A 46 13.48 -7.21 35.87
C GLY A 46 14.44 -6.48 34.94
N ASP A 47 14.76 -7.13 33.83
CA ASP A 47 15.62 -6.59 32.78
C ASP A 47 14.97 -5.47 31.99
N THR A 48 15.81 -4.63 31.40
CA THR A 48 15.37 -3.61 30.45
C THR A 48 14.79 -4.26 29.20
N GLY A 49 13.60 -3.83 28.80
CA GLY A 49 12.95 -4.30 27.60
C GLY A 49 13.63 -3.83 26.30
N ASP A 50 13.11 -4.28 25.18
CA ASP A 50 13.61 -3.92 23.86
C ASP A 50 12.68 -2.91 23.17
N VAL A 51 13.20 -2.22 22.16
CA VAL A 51 12.40 -1.42 21.23
C VAL A 51 12.25 -2.20 19.92
N LEU A 52 11.02 -2.39 19.47
CA LEU A 52 10.72 -2.94 18.16
C LEU A 52 10.39 -1.78 17.23
N VAL A 53 11.13 -1.65 16.15
CA VAL A 53 10.93 -0.64 15.11
C VAL A 53 10.37 -1.32 13.88
N ILE A 54 9.17 -0.95 13.49
CA ILE A 54 8.53 -1.44 12.27
C ILE A 54 8.79 -0.43 11.16
N ILE A 55 9.41 -0.89 10.07
CA ILE A 55 9.67 -0.07 8.89
C ILE A 55 8.41 -0.06 8.04
N ARG A 56 7.87 1.13 7.81
CA ARG A 56 6.74 1.33 6.90
C ARG A 56 7.20 2.17 5.73
N ILE A 57 7.08 1.61 4.53
CA ILE A 57 7.40 2.29 3.28
C ILE A 57 6.11 2.90 2.75
N ASP A 58 6.13 4.19 2.43
CA ASP A 58 5.00 4.85 1.78
C ASP A 58 4.82 4.25 0.38
N ALA A 59 3.63 3.76 0.11
CA ALA A 59 3.31 3.15 -1.17
C ALA A 59 3.06 4.18 -2.29
N GLY A 60 2.77 5.43 -1.92
CA GLY A 60 2.39 6.49 -2.84
C GLY A 60 0.89 6.53 -3.16
N GLU A 61 0.46 7.53 -3.92
CA GLU A 61 -0.93 7.74 -4.30
C GLU A 61 -1.46 6.61 -5.20
N GLY A 62 -2.68 6.13 -4.92
CA GLY A 62 -3.31 5.03 -5.67
C GLY A 62 -2.63 3.68 -5.49
N THR A 63 -1.77 3.55 -4.46
CA THR A 63 -1.10 2.31 -4.12
C THR A 63 -1.15 2.06 -2.62
N TYR A 64 -1.12 0.80 -2.21
CA TYR A 64 -1.10 0.42 -0.79
C TYR A 64 -0.40 -0.93 -0.59
N TRP A 65 -0.05 -1.23 0.66
CA TRP A 65 0.57 -2.50 1.02
C TRP A 65 -0.46 -3.46 1.59
N GLU A 66 -0.46 -4.68 1.08
CA GLU A 66 -1.26 -5.79 1.61
C GLU A 66 -0.39 -7.04 1.69
N ASP A 67 -0.27 -7.61 2.87
CA ASP A 67 0.54 -8.81 3.15
C ASP A 67 1.98 -8.76 2.59
N GLY A 68 2.58 -7.56 2.59
CA GLY A 68 3.93 -7.33 2.07
C GLY A 68 4.04 -7.21 0.55
N VAL A 69 2.92 -7.28 -0.16
CA VAL A 69 2.82 -7.05 -1.61
C VAL A 69 2.32 -5.63 -1.86
N LEU A 70 2.92 -4.94 -2.82
CA LEU A 70 2.43 -3.65 -3.27
C LEU A 70 1.20 -3.86 -4.17
N VAL A 71 0.10 -3.19 -3.84
CA VAL A 71 -1.13 -3.18 -4.64
C VAL A 71 -1.31 -1.80 -5.26
N GLN A 72 -1.59 -1.76 -6.55
CA GLN A 72 -1.91 -0.53 -7.28
C GLN A 72 -3.33 -0.60 -7.83
N GLU A 73 -4.13 0.39 -7.50
CA GLU A 73 -5.44 0.56 -8.10
C GLU A 73 -5.33 1.01 -9.56
N VAL A 74 -6.11 0.36 -10.41
CA VAL A 74 -6.15 0.63 -11.84
C VAL A 74 -7.56 1.04 -12.24
N SER A 75 -7.76 2.35 -12.37
CA SER A 75 -9.02 2.93 -12.84
C SER A 75 -9.39 2.40 -14.21
N THR A 76 -10.51 1.69 -14.30
CA THR A 76 -10.93 0.97 -15.51
C THR A 76 -12.36 1.36 -15.88
N PRO A 77 -12.62 1.75 -17.16
CA PRO A 77 -13.97 2.04 -17.62
C PRO A 77 -14.87 0.81 -17.47
N TYR A 78 -16.13 0.99 -17.04
CA TYR A 78 -17.10 -0.10 -16.91
C TYR A 78 -17.23 -0.93 -18.19
N SER A 79 -17.30 -0.27 -19.35
CA SER A 79 -17.37 -0.95 -20.65
C SER A 79 -16.17 -1.87 -20.90
N THR A 80 -14.96 -1.48 -20.45
CA THR A 80 -13.76 -2.30 -20.58
C THR A 80 -13.77 -3.49 -19.62
N LEU A 81 -14.32 -3.33 -18.41
CA LEU A 81 -14.49 -4.46 -17.47
C LEU A 81 -15.44 -5.52 -18.07
N VAL A 82 -16.55 -5.08 -18.67
CA VAL A 82 -17.57 -5.99 -19.22
C VAL A 82 -17.16 -6.61 -20.55
N LEU A 83 -16.67 -5.80 -21.48
CA LEU A 83 -16.39 -6.22 -22.86
C LEU A 83 -14.95 -6.67 -23.10
N GLY A 84 -14.07 -6.40 -22.14
CA GLY A 84 -12.63 -6.54 -22.33
C GLY A 84 -12.03 -5.36 -23.10
N GLY A 85 -10.71 -5.36 -23.20
CA GLY A 85 -10.00 -4.31 -23.93
C GLY A 85 -8.58 -4.10 -23.45
N LYS A 86 -8.04 -2.90 -23.71
CA LYS A 86 -6.71 -2.49 -23.26
C LYS A 86 -6.81 -1.12 -22.60
N ILE A 87 -6.13 -0.98 -21.46
CA ILE A 87 -6.00 0.27 -20.74
C ILE A 87 -4.54 0.65 -20.58
N LYS A 88 -4.25 1.95 -20.54
CA LYS A 88 -2.92 2.45 -20.20
C LYS A 88 -2.73 2.43 -18.70
N VAL A 89 -1.63 1.83 -18.23
CA VAL A 89 -1.26 1.81 -16.82
C VAL A 89 0.14 2.41 -16.68
N LYS A 90 0.32 3.27 -15.69
CA LYS A 90 1.62 3.76 -15.24
C LYS A 90 1.98 3.01 -13.97
N LEU A 91 3.07 2.27 -13.99
CA LEU A 91 3.56 1.50 -12.85
C LEU A 91 4.27 2.41 -11.83
N PRO A 92 4.40 2.00 -10.55
CA PRO A 92 5.13 2.76 -9.53
C PRO A 92 6.58 3.04 -9.92
N SER A 93 7.19 2.18 -10.75
CA SER A 93 8.51 2.39 -11.34
C SER A 93 8.60 3.53 -12.35
N GLY A 94 7.48 4.20 -12.66
CA GLY A 94 7.39 5.25 -13.69
C GLY A 94 7.22 4.72 -15.12
N LYS A 95 7.37 3.43 -15.35
CA LYS A 95 7.12 2.81 -16.66
C LYS A 95 5.63 2.79 -16.97
N SER A 96 5.28 3.04 -18.23
CA SER A 96 3.90 2.96 -18.72
C SER A 96 3.77 1.86 -19.75
N GLY A 97 2.62 1.19 -19.76
CA GLY A 97 2.32 0.11 -20.69
C GLY A 97 0.82 -0.05 -20.93
N ASN A 98 0.47 -0.94 -21.84
CA ASN A 98 -0.90 -1.36 -22.08
C ASN A 98 -1.17 -2.64 -21.28
N LEU A 99 -2.20 -2.60 -20.45
CA LEU A 99 -2.73 -3.76 -19.74
C LEU A 99 -3.94 -4.31 -20.49
N SER A 100 -3.91 -5.60 -20.83
CA SER A 100 -5.09 -6.26 -21.40
C SER A 100 -6.05 -6.64 -20.28
N VAL A 101 -7.30 -6.26 -20.42
CA VAL A 101 -8.41 -6.58 -19.50
C VAL A 101 -9.28 -7.63 -20.17
N ALA A 102 -9.52 -8.75 -19.52
CA ALA A 102 -10.42 -9.79 -20.01
C ALA A 102 -11.88 -9.32 -19.94
N ALA A 103 -12.72 -9.83 -20.81
CA ALA A 103 -14.17 -9.59 -20.68
C ALA A 103 -14.69 -10.22 -19.37
N ASN A 104 -15.68 -9.58 -18.77
CA ASN A 104 -16.27 -9.96 -17.47
C ASN A 104 -15.30 -9.89 -16.28
N THR A 105 -14.27 -9.04 -16.36
CA THR A 105 -13.42 -8.71 -15.21
C THR A 105 -14.27 -7.99 -14.15
N GLN A 106 -14.17 -8.43 -12.90
CA GLN A 106 -14.90 -7.85 -11.77
C GLN A 106 -14.11 -6.73 -11.10
N ILE A 107 -14.81 -5.81 -10.44
CA ILE A 107 -14.18 -4.83 -9.54
C ILE A 107 -13.55 -5.60 -8.38
N GLY A 108 -12.30 -5.28 -8.05
CA GLY A 108 -11.51 -5.98 -7.05
C GLY A 108 -10.73 -7.18 -7.57
N ASP A 109 -10.95 -7.60 -8.84
CA ASP A 109 -10.08 -8.60 -9.46
C ASP A 109 -8.64 -8.07 -9.53
N ARG A 110 -7.68 -8.95 -9.34
CA ARG A 110 -6.26 -8.61 -9.33
C ARG A 110 -5.47 -9.33 -10.41
N ARG A 111 -4.50 -8.62 -10.95
CA ARG A 111 -3.51 -9.18 -11.86
C ARG A 111 -2.11 -8.99 -11.32
N ARG A 112 -1.44 -10.09 -11.00
CA ARG A 112 -0.07 -10.06 -10.50
C ARG A 112 0.94 -9.82 -11.62
N MET A 113 1.85 -8.88 -11.36
CA MET A 113 3.03 -8.61 -12.16
C MET A 113 4.27 -8.95 -11.33
N VAL A 114 4.90 -10.05 -11.66
CA VAL A 114 6.11 -10.54 -10.96
C VAL A 114 7.26 -9.57 -11.18
N GLY A 115 7.93 -9.19 -10.09
CA GLY A 115 9.10 -8.31 -10.13
C GLY A 115 8.83 -6.85 -10.51
N ALA A 116 7.57 -6.42 -10.59
CA ALA A 116 7.19 -5.04 -10.98
C ALA A 116 6.91 -4.13 -9.78
N GLY A 117 6.95 -4.66 -8.57
CA GLY A 117 6.73 -3.93 -7.34
C GLY A 117 7.99 -3.27 -6.77
N PHE A 118 7.94 -2.92 -5.49
CA PHE A 118 9.05 -2.28 -4.79
C PHE A 118 10.23 -3.25 -4.65
N ASP A 119 11.43 -2.77 -4.96
CA ASP A 119 12.71 -3.50 -4.85
C ASP A 119 12.68 -4.91 -5.50
N GLY A 120 12.05 -5.01 -6.67
CA GLY A 120 11.93 -6.28 -7.41
C GLY A 120 10.91 -7.27 -6.83
N GLY A 121 10.11 -6.84 -5.85
CA GLY A 121 8.97 -7.60 -5.36
C GLY A 121 7.82 -7.63 -6.37
N ASP A 122 6.75 -8.34 -6.02
CA ASP A 122 5.55 -8.40 -6.86
C ASP A 122 4.69 -7.15 -6.75
N LEU A 123 3.93 -6.87 -7.80
CA LEU A 123 2.91 -5.84 -7.87
C LEU A 123 1.57 -6.48 -8.24
N ASP A 124 0.55 -6.26 -7.43
CA ASP A 124 -0.82 -6.62 -7.77
C ASP A 124 -1.53 -5.38 -8.33
N LEU A 125 -2.06 -5.49 -9.54
CA LEU A 125 -2.91 -4.49 -10.17
C LEU A 125 -4.36 -4.83 -9.87
N GLU A 126 -5.04 -4.00 -9.07
CA GLU A 126 -6.44 -4.19 -8.70
C GLU A 126 -7.34 -3.33 -9.58
N PHE A 127 -8.32 -3.95 -10.25
CA PHE A 127 -9.25 -3.21 -11.10
C PHE A 127 -10.30 -2.51 -10.25
N VAL A 128 -10.34 -1.17 -10.34
CA VAL A 128 -11.35 -0.33 -9.72
C VAL A 128 -12.15 0.40 -10.80
N LEU A 129 -13.39 0.75 -10.48
CA LEU A 129 -14.23 1.48 -11.42
C LEU A 129 -13.67 2.89 -11.65
N GLN A 130 -13.57 3.29 -12.91
CA GLN A 130 -13.22 4.66 -13.26
C GLN A 130 -14.36 5.60 -12.88
N GLU A 131 -14.08 6.55 -12.01
CA GLU A 131 -15.00 7.64 -11.71
C GLU A 131 -14.99 8.67 -12.86
N ASN A 132 -16.18 9.08 -13.29
CA ASN A 132 -16.33 10.11 -14.32
C ASN A 132 -17.08 11.30 -13.69
N GLU A 133 -16.41 12.41 -13.52
CA GLU A 133 -17.03 13.65 -13.00
C GLU A 133 -18.10 14.20 -13.94
N GLN A 134 -17.90 14.05 -15.25
CA GLN A 134 -18.83 14.52 -16.28
C GLN A 134 -18.96 13.50 -17.40
N LEU A 135 -20.20 13.24 -17.80
CA LEU A 135 -20.52 12.37 -18.94
C LEU A 135 -20.78 13.22 -20.19
N THR A 136 -20.21 12.80 -21.30
CA THR A 136 -20.57 13.37 -22.63
C THR A 136 -22.00 13.02 -23.02
N ALA A 137 -22.59 13.79 -23.90
CA ALA A 137 -23.93 13.52 -24.40
C ALA A 137 -24.07 12.12 -25.05
N ALA A 138 -23.00 11.65 -25.73
CA ALA A 138 -22.94 10.30 -26.29
C ALA A 138 -22.93 9.21 -25.24
N GLN A 139 -22.14 9.39 -24.19
CA GLN A 139 -22.08 8.45 -23.05
C GLN A 139 -23.42 8.39 -22.32
N LEU A 140 -24.04 9.55 -22.07
CA LEU A 140 -25.33 9.60 -21.40
C LEU A 140 -26.41 8.88 -22.23
N LYS A 141 -26.40 9.06 -23.58
CA LYS A 141 -27.31 8.35 -24.48
C LYS A 141 -27.10 6.84 -24.42
N ALA A 142 -25.85 6.38 -24.44
CA ALA A 142 -25.52 4.96 -24.35
C ALA A 142 -25.94 4.35 -23.00
N LEU A 143 -25.68 5.04 -21.88
CA LEU A 143 -26.11 4.60 -20.56
C LEU A 143 -27.64 4.52 -20.43
N LYS A 144 -28.40 5.48 -20.98
CA LYS A 144 -29.87 5.42 -21.01
C LYS A 144 -30.38 4.25 -21.84
N ALA A 145 -29.70 3.90 -22.94
CA ALA A 145 -30.05 2.72 -23.72
C ALA A 145 -29.78 1.42 -22.96
N LEU A 146 -28.63 1.35 -22.28
CA LEU A 146 -28.25 0.22 -21.42
C LEU A 146 -29.27 0.02 -20.29
N GLN A 147 -29.64 1.10 -19.59
CA GLN A 147 -30.66 1.08 -18.54
C GLN A 147 -32.00 0.55 -19.04
N LYS A 148 -32.40 0.93 -20.24
CA LYS A 148 -33.66 0.45 -20.86
C LYS A 148 -33.62 -1.02 -21.26
N SER A 149 -32.43 -1.58 -21.50
CA SER A 149 -32.24 -3.01 -21.80
C SER A 149 -32.20 -3.89 -20.55
N GLY A 150 -32.23 -3.28 -19.35
CA GLY A 150 -32.25 -4.02 -18.09
C GLY A 150 -30.86 -4.33 -17.52
N LEU A 151 -29.86 -3.62 -17.98
CA LEU A 151 -28.49 -3.69 -17.45
C LEU A 151 -28.14 -2.43 -16.66
#